data_c26c3360527c3f16b65ee4a203fc9be0
#
_entry.id   c26c3360527c3f16b65ee4a203fc9be0
#
_cell.length_a   1.000
_cell.length_b   1.000
_cell.length_c   1.000
_cell.angle_alpha   90.00
_cell.angle_beta   90.00
_cell.angle_gamma   90.00
#
_symmetry.space_group_name_H-M   'P 1'
#
loop_
_entity.id
_entity.type
_entity.pdbx_description
1 polymer ?
#
loop_
_entity_poly.entity_id
_entity_poly.type
_entity_poly.pdbx_seq_one_letter_code
_entity_poly.pdbx_strand_id
1 'polypeptide(L)'
;MSNKNQPKESNKYGSRLREMTAVLRKHGITGGLTPEKLRLILEDLGPTYIKLGQIMSLHSDILPKSYCEELMRLHSEVTPMPFEQVAEVIRKSYGYEWNEVFQSIDVHPLGSASIAQVHRAVLKTGEDVVVKVQRQGIYKVMSRDISLLHKAAKLVPPGTIKDMVDINMVLDELWTVTQQEMNFLLEAASMEEFAQRNQDVAFVTTPRLYREYTTNHVLVMEYIDGFAINDKENLLANGYDLNEIGTKLVDNYIRQVMEDGFFHADPHPGTVRIRDGKIVWIDMGMMGRLTERDREQISNAVKGVAENDIGLIQEAVMALGEFRGKPDQSKLYEDINNLMAKYGTIDMGDIDIAEVMQDLMEVMKENKISMPHGLTMLARGLANMEGVLAEISPQINMVEIAAARMKESFLTKEQWKKEIKNDAKRLYRSLHKAMDIPSLAADILQGHMKGQTRVNLDLHTSDELSGLLRRLVRNIVMGLWVMALLISSSIICTTNMQPRLWGIPAIGAFGYLMAFAIVMYVFIKHIFSKK
;
A
#
# COMPACT_ATOMS: atom_id res chain seq x y z
N MET A 1 -22.57 -20.02 -52.06
CA MET A 1 -21.31 -20.77 -51.92
C MET A 1 -20.83 -20.61 -50.49
N SER A 2 -20.85 -21.70 -49.74
CA SER A 2 -20.67 -21.82 -48.31
C SER A 2 -19.22 -21.54 -47.90
N ASN A 3 -19.03 -20.62 -46.95
CA ASN A 3 -17.72 -20.24 -46.36
C ASN A 3 -17.28 -21.35 -45.38
N LYS A 4 -16.57 -22.37 -45.87
CA LYS A 4 -15.93 -23.43 -45.09
C LYS A 4 -14.46 -23.10 -44.95
N ASN A 5 -14.05 -22.33 -43.95
CA ASN A 5 -12.66 -22.34 -43.39
C ASN A 5 -12.52 -21.42 -42.20
N GLN A 6 -13.33 -21.62 -41.16
CA GLN A 6 -12.91 -21.23 -39.80
C GLN A 6 -12.61 -22.55 -39.05
N PRO A 7 -11.38 -22.76 -38.55
CA PRO A 7 -11.10 -23.91 -37.69
C PRO A 7 -11.94 -23.76 -36.41
N LYS A 8 -12.75 -24.78 -36.11
CA LYS A 8 -13.64 -24.82 -34.96
C LYS A 8 -12.84 -24.49 -33.67
N GLU A 9 -13.32 -23.56 -32.88
CA GLU A 9 -12.73 -23.17 -31.59
C GLU A 9 -12.41 -24.36 -30.67
N SER A 10 -13.23 -25.44 -30.73
CA SER A 10 -13.01 -26.68 -29.99
C SER A 10 -11.65 -27.33 -30.24
N ASN A 11 -11.06 -27.15 -31.43
CA ASN A 11 -9.78 -27.75 -31.80
C ASN A 11 -8.58 -26.98 -31.18
N LYS A 12 -8.75 -25.67 -30.93
CA LYS A 12 -7.73 -24.83 -30.31
C LYS A 12 -7.63 -25.06 -28.79
N TYR A 13 -8.75 -25.32 -28.11
CA TYR A 13 -8.75 -25.70 -26.68
C TYR A 13 -8.06 -27.04 -26.45
N GLY A 14 -8.34 -28.04 -27.29
CA GLY A 14 -7.74 -29.37 -27.19
C GLY A 14 -6.23 -29.38 -27.44
N SER A 15 -5.71 -28.50 -28.31
CA SER A 15 -4.28 -28.39 -28.56
C SER A 15 -3.55 -27.74 -27.36
N ARG A 16 -4.13 -26.69 -26.76
CA ARG A 16 -3.55 -26.01 -25.61
C ARG A 16 -3.52 -26.90 -24.37
N LEU A 17 -4.57 -27.68 -24.12
CA LEU A 17 -4.60 -28.66 -23.03
C LEU A 17 -3.50 -29.73 -23.17
N ARG A 18 -3.22 -30.19 -24.41
CA ARG A 18 -2.14 -31.14 -24.67
C ARG A 18 -0.77 -30.51 -24.41
N GLU A 19 -0.57 -29.27 -24.81
CA GLU A 19 0.65 -28.49 -24.53
C GLU A 19 0.87 -28.35 -23.03
N MET A 20 -0.14 -27.91 -22.27
CA MET A 20 -0.09 -27.83 -20.81
C MET A 20 0.26 -29.18 -20.18
N THR A 21 -0.37 -30.25 -20.64
CA THR A 21 -0.09 -31.62 -20.14
C THR A 21 1.34 -32.06 -20.46
N ALA A 22 1.87 -31.68 -21.63
CA ALA A 22 3.24 -31.98 -22.02
C ALA A 22 4.27 -31.24 -21.13
N VAL A 23 4.04 -29.96 -20.83
CA VAL A 23 4.86 -29.17 -19.94
C VAL A 23 4.85 -29.75 -18.52
N LEU A 24 3.67 -30.08 -17.97
CA LEU A 24 3.56 -30.70 -16.66
C LEU A 24 4.28 -32.05 -16.56
N ARG A 25 4.26 -32.86 -17.62
CA ARG A 25 5.02 -34.13 -17.70
C ARG A 25 6.51 -33.88 -17.80
N LYS A 26 6.96 -32.89 -18.60
CA LYS A 26 8.36 -32.49 -18.73
C LYS A 26 9.00 -32.19 -17.37
N HIS A 27 8.28 -31.49 -16.50
CA HIS A 27 8.75 -31.10 -15.18
C HIS A 27 8.44 -32.12 -14.07
N GLY A 28 7.86 -33.27 -14.41
CA GLY A 28 7.68 -34.39 -13.47
C GLY A 28 6.83 -34.04 -12.25
N ILE A 29 5.66 -33.44 -12.49
CA ILE A 29 4.75 -32.97 -11.41
C ILE A 29 4.30 -34.10 -10.47
N THR A 30 4.29 -35.35 -10.95
CA THR A 30 3.91 -36.52 -10.16
C THR A 30 4.91 -36.84 -9.02
N GLY A 31 6.11 -36.33 -9.07
CA GLY A 31 7.14 -36.44 -8.02
C GLY A 31 7.13 -35.30 -6.99
N GLY A 32 6.05 -34.52 -6.94
CA GLY A 32 5.90 -33.34 -6.08
C GLY A 32 6.22 -32.03 -6.79
N LEU A 33 5.56 -30.98 -6.38
CA LEU A 33 5.73 -29.62 -6.89
C LEU A 33 6.69 -28.87 -5.96
N THR A 34 7.89 -28.53 -6.45
CA THR A 34 8.83 -27.66 -5.73
C THR A 34 8.68 -26.22 -6.22
N PRO A 35 9.13 -25.20 -5.45
CA PRO A 35 9.11 -23.81 -5.89
C PRO A 35 9.74 -23.59 -7.27
N GLU A 36 10.94 -24.12 -7.47
CA GLU A 36 11.66 -24.03 -8.75
C GLU A 36 10.91 -24.70 -9.91
N LYS A 37 10.35 -25.90 -9.68
CA LYS A 37 9.53 -26.57 -10.70
C LYS A 37 8.31 -25.75 -11.09
N LEU A 38 7.65 -25.12 -10.10
CA LEU A 38 6.52 -24.25 -10.38
C LEU A 38 6.91 -23.09 -11.28
N ARG A 39 8.00 -22.39 -10.97
CA ARG A 39 8.53 -21.31 -11.81
C ARG A 39 8.80 -21.76 -13.25
N LEU A 40 9.54 -22.85 -13.42
CA LEU A 40 9.88 -23.39 -14.74
C LEU A 40 8.64 -23.83 -15.55
N ILE A 41 7.63 -24.38 -14.88
CA ILE A 41 6.35 -24.73 -15.51
C ILE A 41 5.66 -23.46 -16.04
N LEU A 42 5.60 -22.39 -15.23
CA LEU A 42 4.95 -21.15 -15.61
C LEU A 42 5.68 -20.45 -16.76
N GLU A 43 7.02 -20.47 -16.77
CA GLU A 43 7.86 -19.98 -17.87
C GLU A 43 7.58 -20.75 -19.18
N ASP A 44 7.59 -22.06 -19.15
CA ASP A 44 7.32 -22.91 -20.32
C ASP A 44 5.87 -22.79 -20.84
N LEU A 45 4.92 -22.49 -19.96
CA LEU A 45 3.52 -22.27 -20.35
C LEU A 45 3.28 -20.90 -20.99
N GLY A 46 4.20 -19.95 -20.79
CA GLY A 46 4.24 -18.67 -21.49
C GLY A 46 3.50 -17.52 -20.79
N PRO A 47 3.22 -16.42 -21.53
CA PRO A 47 2.92 -15.10 -20.97
C PRO A 47 1.80 -15.05 -19.90
N THR A 48 0.71 -15.77 -20.12
CA THR A 48 -0.43 -15.84 -19.19
C THR A 48 0.00 -16.41 -17.84
N TYR A 49 0.81 -17.45 -17.87
CA TYR A 49 1.24 -18.18 -16.67
C TYR A 49 2.38 -17.48 -15.97
N ILE A 50 3.27 -16.82 -16.72
CA ILE A 50 4.28 -15.92 -16.15
C ILE A 50 3.58 -14.80 -15.36
N LYS A 51 2.56 -14.18 -15.93
CA LYS A 51 1.78 -13.14 -15.24
C LYS A 51 1.01 -13.66 -14.03
N LEU A 52 0.43 -14.87 -14.15
CA LEU A 52 -0.19 -15.55 -13.00
C LEU A 52 0.83 -15.74 -11.88
N GLY A 53 2.02 -16.23 -12.19
CA GLY A 53 3.09 -16.43 -11.20
C GLY A 53 3.55 -15.11 -10.55
N GLN A 54 3.66 -14.04 -11.33
CA GLN A 54 3.98 -12.70 -10.81
C GLN A 54 2.91 -12.18 -9.84
N ILE A 55 1.63 -12.39 -10.11
CA ILE A 55 0.55 -12.04 -9.19
C ILE A 55 0.59 -12.95 -7.96
N MET A 56 0.74 -14.27 -8.16
CA MET A 56 0.82 -15.23 -7.05
C MET A 56 2.01 -15.00 -6.13
N SER A 57 3.13 -14.43 -6.63
CA SER A 57 4.29 -14.10 -5.81
C SER A 57 4.00 -13.03 -4.75
N LEU A 58 2.92 -12.25 -4.94
CA LEU A 58 2.48 -11.21 -4.00
C LEU A 58 1.55 -11.76 -2.92
N HIS A 59 1.04 -12.98 -3.11
CA HIS A 59 0.06 -13.60 -2.24
C HIS A 59 0.69 -14.60 -1.27
N SER A 60 1.46 -14.10 -0.29
CA SER A 60 1.97 -14.93 0.82
C SER A 60 0.85 -15.45 1.72
N ASP A 61 -0.35 -14.88 1.63
CA ASP A 61 -1.57 -15.40 2.25
C ASP A 61 -2.05 -16.70 1.60
N ILE A 62 -1.62 -16.98 0.37
CA ILE A 62 -2.03 -18.13 -0.43
C ILE A 62 -0.90 -19.17 -0.52
N LEU A 63 0.32 -18.72 -0.81
CA LEU A 63 1.48 -19.58 -1.05
C LEU A 63 2.49 -19.50 0.10
N PRO A 64 3.21 -20.61 0.38
CA PRO A 64 4.34 -20.57 1.28
C PRO A 64 5.43 -19.60 0.78
N LYS A 65 6.14 -18.97 1.71
CA LYS A 65 7.21 -17.97 1.45
C LYS A 65 8.20 -18.43 0.36
N SER A 66 8.68 -19.66 0.43
CA SER A 66 9.64 -20.22 -0.53
C SER A 66 9.11 -20.24 -1.98
N TYR A 67 7.79 -20.39 -2.16
CA TYR A 67 7.16 -20.32 -3.48
C TYR A 67 7.07 -18.88 -3.99
N CYS A 68 6.67 -17.95 -3.11
CA CYS A 68 6.61 -16.52 -3.45
C CYS A 68 7.99 -15.99 -3.87
N GLU A 69 9.04 -16.30 -3.11
CA GLU A 69 10.42 -15.91 -3.40
C GLU A 69 10.91 -16.45 -4.75
N GLU A 70 10.59 -17.70 -5.07
CA GLU A 70 10.98 -18.28 -6.35
C GLU A 70 10.19 -17.70 -7.52
N LEU A 71 8.88 -17.41 -7.32
CA LEU A 71 8.04 -16.79 -8.34
C LEU A 71 8.40 -15.31 -8.61
N MET A 72 9.00 -14.61 -7.65
CA MET A 72 9.56 -13.27 -7.89
C MET A 72 10.71 -13.29 -8.92
N ARG A 73 11.36 -14.43 -9.13
CA ARG A 73 12.42 -14.62 -10.13
C ARG A 73 11.90 -14.88 -11.54
N LEU A 74 10.59 -14.90 -11.75
CA LEU A 74 10.00 -15.08 -13.09
C LEU A 74 10.46 -13.96 -14.02
N HIS A 75 11.24 -14.32 -15.03
CA HIS A 75 11.71 -13.39 -16.03
C HIS A 75 10.57 -12.94 -16.94
N SER A 76 10.47 -11.64 -17.14
CA SER A 76 9.48 -11.05 -18.05
C SER A 76 9.91 -11.10 -19.52
N GLU A 77 11.17 -11.44 -19.79
CA GLU A 77 11.70 -11.50 -21.15
C GLU A 77 11.12 -12.68 -21.93
N VAL A 78 10.48 -12.35 -23.03
CA VAL A 78 9.85 -13.31 -23.93
C VAL A 78 10.47 -13.15 -25.32
N THR A 79 10.59 -14.26 -26.07
CA THR A 79 11.07 -14.22 -27.46
C THR A 79 10.41 -13.09 -28.25
N PRO A 80 11.19 -12.21 -28.90
CA PRO A 80 10.65 -11.12 -29.69
C PRO A 80 9.70 -11.60 -30.79
N MET A 81 8.62 -10.86 -31.04
CA MET A 81 7.80 -11.09 -32.22
C MET A 81 8.47 -10.50 -33.47
N PRO A 82 8.28 -11.11 -34.63
CA PRO A 82 8.80 -10.57 -35.88
C PRO A 82 8.31 -9.15 -36.15
N PHE A 83 9.15 -8.32 -36.78
CA PHE A 83 8.84 -6.91 -37.07
C PHE A 83 7.57 -6.73 -37.91
N GLU A 84 7.27 -7.67 -38.80
CA GLU A 84 6.04 -7.67 -39.62
C GLU A 84 4.77 -7.70 -38.74
N GLN A 85 4.83 -8.38 -37.60
CA GLN A 85 3.73 -8.39 -36.64
C GLN A 85 3.62 -7.07 -35.87
N VAL A 86 4.76 -6.44 -35.58
CA VAL A 86 4.81 -5.09 -34.96
C VAL A 86 4.15 -4.08 -35.93
N ALA A 87 4.58 -4.07 -37.18
CA ALA A 87 4.03 -3.20 -38.23
C ALA A 87 2.51 -3.43 -38.41
N GLU A 88 2.06 -4.68 -38.36
CA GLU A 88 0.63 -5.01 -38.49
C GLU A 88 -0.20 -4.51 -37.31
N VAL A 89 0.35 -4.55 -36.07
CA VAL A 89 -0.34 -3.98 -34.89
C VAL A 89 -0.43 -2.48 -35.01
N ILE A 90 0.65 -1.79 -35.40
CA ILE A 90 0.66 -0.34 -35.63
C ILE A 90 -0.36 0.04 -36.72
N ARG A 91 -0.34 -0.66 -37.85
CA ARG A 91 -1.27 -0.43 -38.95
C ARG A 91 -2.73 -0.59 -38.53
N LYS A 92 -3.04 -1.62 -37.71
CA LYS A 92 -4.39 -1.81 -37.19
C LYS A 92 -4.82 -0.76 -36.20
N SER A 93 -3.87 -0.25 -35.40
CA SER A 93 -4.14 0.77 -34.39
C SER A 93 -4.35 2.16 -35.01
N TYR A 94 -3.59 2.49 -36.04
CA TYR A 94 -3.62 3.81 -36.66
C TYR A 94 -4.57 3.87 -37.88
N GLY A 95 -4.81 2.74 -38.55
CA GLY A 95 -5.56 2.69 -39.80
C GLY A 95 -4.72 2.99 -41.05
N TYR A 96 -3.42 3.26 -40.87
CA TYR A 96 -2.42 3.52 -41.92
C TYR A 96 -1.08 2.86 -41.57
N GLU A 97 -0.13 2.86 -42.52
CA GLU A 97 1.16 2.22 -42.33
C GLU A 97 2.04 3.01 -41.34
N TRP A 98 2.93 2.31 -40.63
CA TRP A 98 3.81 2.91 -39.62
C TRP A 98 4.70 4.04 -40.19
N ASN A 99 5.09 3.94 -41.47
CA ASN A 99 5.93 4.93 -42.13
C ASN A 99 5.21 6.28 -42.44
N GLU A 100 3.93 6.38 -42.16
CA GLU A 100 3.20 7.65 -42.17
C GLU A 100 3.53 8.53 -40.96
N VAL A 101 3.91 7.92 -39.84
CA VAL A 101 4.24 8.58 -38.57
C VAL A 101 5.72 8.59 -38.31
N PHE A 102 6.38 7.45 -38.50
CA PHE A 102 7.78 7.27 -38.18
C PHE A 102 8.64 7.35 -39.43
N GLN A 103 9.80 8.05 -39.32
CA GLN A 103 10.85 8.05 -40.32
C GLN A 103 11.54 6.68 -40.34
N SER A 104 11.78 6.11 -39.16
CA SER A 104 12.36 4.78 -38.98
C SER A 104 11.91 4.13 -37.68
N ILE A 105 11.83 2.81 -37.66
CA ILE A 105 11.69 2.00 -36.42
C ILE A 105 12.79 0.96 -36.47
N ASP A 106 13.53 0.82 -35.36
CA ASP A 106 14.54 -0.24 -35.26
C ASP A 106 13.84 -1.62 -35.26
N VAL A 107 14.32 -2.50 -36.12
CA VAL A 107 13.78 -3.86 -36.26
C VAL A 107 14.09 -4.69 -34.99
N HIS A 108 15.21 -4.43 -34.34
CA HIS A 108 15.59 -5.08 -33.09
C HIS A 108 14.97 -4.35 -31.91
N PRO A 109 14.19 -5.05 -31.05
CA PRO A 109 13.56 -4.40 -29.92
C PRO A 109 14.58 -4.05 -28.84
N LEU A 110 14.32 -2.96 -28.12
CA LEU A 110 15.03 -2.60 -26.89
C LEU A 110 14.69 -3.57 -25.74
N GLY A 111 13.48 -4.10 -25.77
CA GLY A 111 12.99 -5.07 -24.78
C GLY A 111 11.74 -5.79 -25.27
N SER A 112 11.53 -6.99 -24.78
CA SER A 112 10.40 -7.84 -25.17
C SER A 112 9.83 -8.52 -23.94
N ALA A 113 8.65 -8.05 -23.52
CA ALA A 113 7.93 -8.53 -22.34
C ALA A 113 6.74 -9.43 -22.70
N SER A 114 6.05 -9.94 -21.70
CA SER A 114 4.93 -10.87 -21.86
C SER A 114 3.76 -10.30 -22.68
N ILE A 115 3.48 -9.00 -22.54
CA ILE A 115 2.35 -8.32 -23.17
C ILE A 115 2.76 -7.44 -24.35
N ALA A 116 3.98 -6.89 -24.30
CA ALA A 116 4.44 -5.87 -25.23
C ALA A 116 5.90 -6.05 -25.64
N GLN A 117 6.28 -5.34 -26.69
CA GLN A 117 7.63 -5.22 -27.20
C GLN A 117 7.93 -3.74 -27.45
N VAL A 118 9.14 -3.34 -27.16
CA VAL A 118 9.57 -1.92 -27.17
C VAL A 118 10.64 -1.72 -28.24
N HIS A 119 10.44 -0.75 -29.12
CA HIS A 119 11.36 -0.40 -30.20
C HIS A 119 11.80 1.05 -30.10
N ARG A 120 13.05 1.34 -30.47
CA ARG A 120 13.48 2.70 -30.76
C ARG A 120 12.98 3.11 -32.12
N ALA A 121 12.55 4.36 -32.26
CA ALA A 121 12.06 4.90 -33.51
C ALA A 121 12.40 6.40 -33.61
N VAL A 122 12.32 6.94 -34.82
CA VAL A 122 12.41 8.37 -35.08
C VAL A 122 11.11 8.83 -35.71
N LEU A 123 10.47 9.83 -35.16
CA LEU A 123 9.28 10.44 -35.75
C LEU A 123 9.64 11.19 -37.05
N LYS A 124 8.68 11.41 -37.95
CA LYS A 124 8.89 12.25 -39.15
C LYS A 124 9.26 13.70 -38.82
N THR A 125 8.91 14.15 -37.63
CA THR A 125 9.26 15.45 -37.06
C THR A 125 10.69 15.51 -36.52
N GLY A 126 11.39 14.35 -36.45
CA GLY A 126 12.80 14.23 -36.12
C GLY A 126 13.09 13.82 -34.66
N GLU A 127 12.09 13.67 -33.81
CA GLU A 127 12.29 13.30 -32.43
C GLU A 127 12.60 11.80 -32.27
N ASP A 128 13.56 11.50 -31.40
CA ASP A 128 13.87 10.15 -30.95
C ASP A 128 12.81 9.67 -29.95
N VAL A 129 12.18 8.55 -30.25
CA VAL A 129 11.07 8.02 -29.45
C VAL A 129 11.22 6.52 -29.20
N VAL A 130 10.50 6.08 -28.19
CA VAL A 130 10.24 4.66 -27.91
C VAL A 130 8.81 4.35 -28.31
N VAL A 131 8.64 3.25 -29.02
CA VAL A 131 7.33 2.73 -29.42
C VAL A 131 7.12 1.39 -28.72
N LYS A 132 6.24 1.37 -27.74
CA LYS A 132 5.79 0.15 -27.05
C LYS A 132 4.59 -0.39 -27.80
N VAL A 133 4.70 -1.62 -28.32
CA VAL A 133 3.68 -2.23 -29.19
C VAL A 133 3.19 -3.49 -28.53
N GLN A 134 1.87 -3.62 -28.40
CA GLN A 134 1.24 -4.79 -27.82
C GLN A 134 1.47 -6.04 -28.70
N ARG A 135 1.70 -7.18 -28.06
CA ARG A 135 1.83 -8.44 -28.81
C ARG A 135 0.57 -8.81 -29.56
N GLN A 136 0.75 -9.18 -30.82
CA GLN A 136 -0.37 -9.53 -31.70
C GLN A 136 -1.18 -10.69 -31.11
N GLY A 137 -2.46 -10.46 -30.89
CA GLY A 137 -3.41 -11.49 -30.45
C GLY A 137 -3.29 -11.90 -28.98
N ILE A 138 -2.48 -11.20 -28.16
CA ILE A 138 -2.24 -11.52 -26.74
C ILE A 138 -3.55 -11.59 -25.94
N TYR A 139 -4.51 -10.68 -26.17
CA TYR A 139 -5.82 -10.70 -25.53
C TYR A 139 -6.54 -12.05 -25.72
N LYS A 140 -6.53 -12.60 -26.95
CA LYS A 140 -7.17 -13.88 -27.24
C LYS A 140 -6.46 -15.05 -26.58
N VAL A 141 -5.12 -14.99 -26.48
CA VAL A 141 -4.33 -16.02 -25.82
C VAL A 141 -4.63 -16.02 -24.33
N MET A 142 -4.52 -14.88 -23.67
CA MET A 142 -4.71 -14.75 -22.22
C MET A 142 -6.17 -15.02 -21.81
N SER A 143 -7.16 -14.49 -22.52
CA SER A 143 -8.58 -14.77 -22.27
C SER A 143 -8.91 -16.26 -22.36
N ARG A 144 -8.34 -16.96 -23.35
CA ARG A 144 -8.50 -18.41 -23.49
C ARG A 144 -7.86 -19.18 -22.33
N ASP A 145 -6.62 -18.83 -21.99
CA ASP A 145 -5.87 -19.52 -20.96
C ASP A 145 -6.51 -19.32 -19.56
N ILE A 146 -6.99 -18.11 -19.27
CA ILE A 146 -7.74 -17.81 -18.04
C ILE A 146 -9.07 -18.58 -18.01
N SER A 147 -9.78 -18.65 -19.13
CA SER A 147 -11.00 -19.48 -19.23
C SER A 147 -10.72 -20.97 -18.98
N LEU A 148 -9.56 -21.49 -19.40
CA LEU A 148 -9.12 -22.85 -19.11
C LEU A 148 -8.80 -23.02 -17.61
N LEU A 149 -8.14 -22.06 -17.00
CA LEU A 149 -7.83 -22.07 -15.57
C LEU A 149 -9.10 -22.06 -14.71
N HIS A 150 -10.10 -21.24 -15.04
CA HIS A 150 -11.40 -21.26 -14.36
C HIS A 150 -12.11 -22.63 -14.47
N LYS A 151 -12.01 -23.28 -15.63
CA LYS A 151 -12.57 -24.64 -15.79
C LYS A 151 -11.80 -25.67 -14.96
N ALA A 152 -10.46 -25.56 -14.91
CA ALA A 152 -9.63 -26.42 -14.09
C ALA A 152 -9.89 -26.22 -12.58
N ALA A 153 -10.07 -24.99 -12.14
CA ALA A 153 -10.39 -24.64 -10.75
C ALA A 153 -11.70 -25.30 -10.26
N LYS A 154 -12.69 -25.50 -11.16
CA LYS A 154 -13.94 -26.22 -10.83
C LYS A 154 -13.74 -27.69 -10.57
N LEU A 155 -12.65 -28.28 -11.09
CA LEU A 155 -12.33 -29.71 -10.94
C LEU A 155 -11.51 -29.99 -9.68
N VAL A 156 -11.03 -28.97 -8.99
CA VAL A 156 -10.29 -29.12 -7.72
C VAL A 156 -11.26 -29.60 -6.63
N PRO A 157 -10.97 -30.74 -5.95
CA PRO A 157 -11.86 -31.28 -4.93
C PRO A 157 -11.99 -30.34 -3.72
N PRO A 158 -13.15 -30.34 -3.03
CA PRO A 158 -13.27 -29.74 -1.68
C PRO A 158 -12.29 -30.42 -0.71
N GLY A 159 -11.80 -29.69 0.29
CA GLY A 159 -10.82 -30.21 1.25
C GLY A 159 -9.35 -30.11 0.84
N THR A 160 -9.08 -29.40 -0.27
CA THR A 160 -7.74 -29.12 -0.77
C THR A 160 -7.46 -27.61 -0.71
N ILE A 161 -6.61 -27.09 -1.58
CA ILE A 161 -6.27 -25.66 -1.71
C ILE A 161 -7.52 -24.76 -1.81
N LYS A 162 -8.65 -25.31 -2.30
CA LYS A 162 -9.90 -24.56 -2.49
C LYS A 162 -10.53 -24.04 -1.18
N ASP A 163 -10.29 -24.72 -0.06
CA ASP A 163 -10.80 -24.27 1.24
C ASP A 163 -9.90 -23.21 1.89
N MET A 164 -8.67 -23.09 1.38
CA MET A 164 -7.69 -22.11 1.85
C MET A 164 -7.71 -20.83 1.01
N VAL A 165 -8.05 -20.96 -0.30
CA VAL A 165 -7.97 -19.87 -1.28
C VAL A 165 -9.15 -19.92 -2.24
N ASP A 166 -9.79 -18.79 -2.48
CA ASP A 166 -10.73 -18.65 -3.60
C ASP A 166 -9.96 -18.49 -4.92
N ILE A 167 -9.66 -19.63 -5.57
CA ILE A 167 -8.93 -19.67 -6.84
C ILE A 167 -9.63 -18.81 -7.91
N ASN A 168 -10.97 -18.74 -7.89
CA ASN A 168 -11.69 -17.91 -8.87
C ASN A 168 -11.43 -16.44 -8.65
N MET A 169 -11.39 -15.99 -7.40
CA MET A 169 -11.05 -14.60 -7.06
C MET A 169 -9.66 -14.22 -7.58
N VAL A 170 -8.67 -15.07 -7.39
CA VAL A 170 -7.29 -14.86 -7.91
C VAL A 170 -7.28 -14.80 -9.44
N LEU A 171 -8.03 -15.67 -10.12
CA LEU A 171 -8.12 -15.67 -11.59
C LEU A 171 -8.88 -14.46 -12.13
N ASP A 172 -9.89 -13.96 -11.43
CA ASP A 172 -10.62 -12.74 -11.77
C ASP A 172 -9.75 -11.50 -11.57
N GLU A 173 -8.95 -11.47 -10.50
CA GLU A 173 -7.94 -10.43 -10.26
C GLU A 173 -6.88 -10.45 -11.36
N LEU A 174 -6.31 -11.62 -11.67
CA LEU A 174 -5.37 -11.80 -12.78
C LEU A 174 -5.93 -11.23 -14.08
N TRP A 175 -7.21 -11.54 -14.38
CA TRP A 175 -7.85 -11.05 -15.61
C TRP A 175 -8.00 -9.53 -15.60
N THR A 176 -8.41 -8.96 -14.48
CA THR A 176 -8.59 -7.51 -14.32
C THR A 176 -7.27 -6.77 -14.49
N VAL A 177 -6.21 -7.20 -13.80
CA VAL A 177 -4.86 -6.60 -13.90
C VAL A 177 -4.32 -6.74 -15.33
N THR A 178 -4.49 -7.92 -15.94
CA THR A 178 -4.06 -8.17 -17.32
C THR A 178 -4.77 -7.26 -18.32
N GLN A 179 -6.08 -7.03 -18.16
CA GLN A 179 -6.83 -6.12 -19.02
C GLN A 179 -6.36 -4.67 -18.88
N GLN A 180 -6.04 -4.24 -17.66
CA GLN A 180 -5.49 -2.89 -17.41
C GLN A 180 -4.13 -2.71 -18.10
N GLU A 181 -3.22 -3.66 -17.95
CA GLU A 181 -1.89 -3.61 -18.58
C GLU A 181 -1.95 -3.70 -20.13
N MET A 182 -2.96 -4.34 -20.67
CA MET A 182 -3.20 -4.37 -22.12
C MET A 182 -3.77 -3.06 -22.68
N ASN A 183 -4.11 -2.10 -21.85
CA ASN A 183 -4.64 -0.81 -22.29
C ASN A 183 -3.60 0.30 -22.07
N PHE A 184 -2.78 0.59 -23.08
CA PHE A 184 -1.73 1.60 -22.97
C PHE A 184 -2.24 3.04 -22.78
N LEU A 185 -3.53 3.30 -22.98
CA LEU A 185 -4.11 4.58 -22.59
C LEU A 185 -4.15 4.78 -21.08
N LEU A 186 -4.22 3.69 -20.28
CA LEU A 186 -4.11 3.77 -18.82
C LEU A 186 -2.68 4.07 -18.39
N GLU A 187 -1.69 3.45 -19.03
CA GLU A 187 -0.27 3.76 -18.79
C GLU A 187 0.05 5.21 -19.17
N ALA A 188 -0.44 5.67 -20.32
CA ALA A 188 -0.30 7.06 -20.77
C ALA A 188 -0.93 8.04 -19.76
N ALA A 189 -2.13 7.75 -19.25
CA ALA A 189 -2.76 8.57 -18.22
C ALA A 189 -1.97 8.57 -16.90
N SER A 190 -1.37 7.43 -16.54
CA SER A 190 -0.48 7.34 -15.37
C SER A 190 0.79 8.18 -15.56
N MET A 191 1.38 8.20 -16.76
CA MET A 191 2.53 9.06 -17.08
C MET A 191 2.18 10.55 -16.94
N GLU A 192 1.03 10.97 -17.47
CA GLU A 192 0.56 12.36 -17.36
C GLU A 192 0.31 12.74 -15.89
N GLU A 193 -0.35 11.89 -15.11
CA GLU A 193 -0.60 12.12 -13.68
C GLU A 193 0.71 12.18 -12.90
N PHE A 194 1.64 11.26 -13.14
CA PHE A 194 2.93 11.23 -12.47
C PHE A 194 3.76 12.50 -12.78
N ALA A 195 3.82 12.91 -14.05
CA ALA A 195 4.49 14.14 -14.46
C ALA A 195 3.89 15.38 -13.78
N GLN A 196 2.56 15.45 -13.67
CA GLN A 196 1.85 16.53 -13.00
C GLN A 196 2.18 16.60 -11.51
N ARG A 197 2.21 15.44 -10.81
CA ARG A 197 2.51 15.37 -9.38
C ARG A 197 3.95 15.69 -9.04
N ASN A 198 4.87 15.46 -9.96
CA ASN A 198 6.30 15.72 -9.77
C ASN A 198 6.80 17.01 -10.45
N GLN A 199 5.92 17.89 -10.96
CA GLN A 199 6.32 19.12 -11.67
C GLN A 199 7.12 20.09 -10.80
N ASP A 200 6.98 20.04 -9.48
CA ASP A 200 7.71 20.85 -8.50
C ASP A 200 8.99 20.16 -7.98
N VAL A 201 9.27 18.91 -8.37
CA VAL A 201 10.46 18.14 -7.98
C VAL A 201 11.54 18.30 -9.03
N ALA A 202 12.50 19.18 -8.78
CA ALA A 202 13.51 19.56 -9.76
C ALA A 202 14.37 18.40 -10.28
N PHE A 203 14.57 17.37 -9.48
CA PHE A 203 15.44 16.22 -9.78
C PHE A 203 14.67 14.98 -10.28
N VAL A 204 13.37 15.08 -10.56
CA VAL A 204 12.55 13.98 -11.10
C VAL A 204 11.91 14.40 -12.41
N THR A 205 11.82 13.48 -13.35
CA THR A 205 11.10 13.67 -14.62
C THR A 205 10.59 12.34 -15.17
N THR A 206 9.78 12.41 -16.20
CA THR A 206 9.30 11.27 -17.01
C THR A 206 9.58 11.54 -18.48
N PRO A 207 9.60 10.50 -19.32
CA PRO A 207 9.63 10.70 -20.77
C PRO A 207 8.43 11.54 -21.22
N ARG A 208 8.65 12.42 -22.19
CA ARG A 208 7.55 13.13 -22.84
C ARG A 208 6.63 12.13 -23.54
N LEU A 209 5.33 12.19 -23.25
CA LEU A 209 4.32 11.38 -23.92
C LEU A 209 3.90 12.04 -25.25
N TYR A 210 3.86 11.26 -26.33
CA TYR A 210 3.29 11.67 -27.61
C TYR A 210 1.86 11.14 -27.72
N ARG A 211 0.93 11.87 -27.09
CA ARG A 211 -0.47 11.46 -26.94
C ARG A 211 -1.18 11.23 -28.26
N GLU A 212 -0.86 12.03 -29.28
CA GLU A 212 -1.41 11.95 -30.62
C GLU A 212 -1.12 10.64 -31.35
N TYR A 213 0.00 9.96 -30.99
CA TYR A 213 0.39 8.66 -31.55
C TYR A 213 0.14 7.49 -30.58
N THR A 214 -0.46 7.77 -29.43
CA THR A 214 -0.73 6.75 -28.40
C THR A 214 -2.17 6.24 -28.50
N THR A 215 -2.32 4.90 -28.54
CA THR A 215 -3.59 4.18 -28.65
C THR A 215 -3.69 3.08 -27.57
N ASN A 216 -4.75 2.30 -27.57
CA ASN A 216 -4.85 1.13 -26.65
C ASN A 216 -3.73 0.10 -26.84
N HIS A 217 -3.12 0.03 -28.03
CA HIS A 217 -2.17 -1.02 -28.42
C HIS A 217 -0.78 -0.52 -28.75
N VAL A 218 -0.59 0.79 -28.85
CA VAL A 218 0.67 1.45 -29.16
C VAL A 218 0.86 2.62 -28.23
N LEU A 219 2.00 2.68 -27.51
CA LEU A 219 2.40 3.82 -26.68
C LEU A 219 3.65 4.43 -27.28
N VAL A 220 3.65 5.75 -27.48
CA VAL A 220 4.78 6.48 -28.02
C VAL A 220 5.25 7.52 -27.01
N MET A 221 6.50 7.43 -26.62
CA MET A 221 7.13 8.34 -25.65
C MET A 221 8.57 8.66 -26.04
N GLU A 222 9.13 9.68 -25.44
CA GLU A 222 10.52 10.11 -25.63
C GLU A 222 11.49 8.95 -25.36
N TYR A 223 12.51 8.80 -26.22
CA TYR A 223 13.63 7.92 -25.93
C TYR A 223 14.55 8.58 -24.89
N ILE A 224 14.81 7.89 -23.79
CA ILE A 224 15.70 8.37 -22.74
C ILE A 224 17.09 7.73 -22.93
N ASP A 225 18.05 8.54 -23.32
CA ASP A 225 19.45 8.14 -23.57
C ASP A 225 20.32 8.10 -22.32
N GLY A 226 19.70 8.24 -21.13
CA GLY A 226 20.39 8.20 -19.83
C GLY A 226 20.92 6.81 -19.45
N PHE A 227 21.71 6.77 -18.38
CA PHE A 227 22.26 5.55 -17.78
C PHE A 227 21.18 4.80 -17.01
N ALA A 228 21.21 3.46 -17.05
CA ALA A 228 20.43 2.67 -16.10
C ALA A 228 20.90 2.98 -14.68
N ILE A 229 19.98 2.98 -13.71
CA ILE A 229 20.31 3.37 -12.33
C ILE A 229 21.36 2.43 -11.70
N ASN A 230 21.42 1.18 -12.14
CA ASN A 230 22.39 0.18 -11.66
C ASN A 230 23.69 0.13 -12.51
N ASP A 231 23.83 0.97 -13.50
CA ASP A 231 25.07 1.12 -14.27
C ASP A 231 26.09 1.98 -13.50
N LYS A 232 26.59 1.43 -12.39
CA LYS A 232 27.49 2.13 -11.46
C LYS A 232 28.75 2.64 -12.12
N GLU A 233 29.33 1.85 -13.03
CA GLU A 233 30.58 2.19 -13.69
C GLU A 233 30.43 3.47 -14.52
N ASN A 234 29.42 3.54 -15.37
CA ASN A 234 29.17 4.72 -16.20
C ASN A 234 28.68 5.91 -15.38
N LEU A 235 27.86 5.69 -14.34
CA LEU A 235 27.41 6.75 -13.43
C LEU A 235 28.62 7.42 -12.74
N LEU A 236 29.51 6.65 -12.12
CA LEU A 236 30.70 7.16 -11.45
C LEU A 236 31.67 7.84 -12.44
N ALA A 237 31.88 7.25 -13.63
CA ALA A 237 32.74 7.82 -14.67
C ALA A 237 32.23 9.17 -15.18
N ASN A 238 30.91 9.42 -15.11
CA ASN A 238 30.28 10.70 -15.46
C ASN A 238 30.08 11.64 -14.27
N GLY A 239 30.69 11.35 -13.12
CA GLY A 239 30.72 12.24 -11.95
C GLY A 239 29.47 12.22 -11.08
N TYR A 240 28.62 11.21 -11.22
CA TYR A 240 27.44 11.05 -10.36
C TYR A 240 27.82 10.43 -9.00
N ASP A 241 27.17 10.90 -7.94
CA ASP A 241 27.25 10.31 -6.61
C ASP A 241 26.09 9.32 -6.42
N LEU A 242 26.42 8.05 -6.23
CA LEU A 242 25.42 6.98 -6.07
C LEU A 242 24.59 7.16 -4.79
N ASN A 243 25.17 7.73 -3.73
CA ASN A 243 24.44 8.00 -2.48
C ASN A 243 23.44 9.15 -2.67
N GLU A 244 23.83 10.18 -3.41
CA GLU A 244 22.92 11.27 -3.75
C GLU A 244 21.75 10.76 -4.60
N ILE A 245 22.02 9.91 -5.60
CA ILE A 245 20.99 9.29 -6.44
C ILE A 245 20.05 8.46 -5.57
N GLY A 246 20.58 7.57 -4.74
CA GLY A 246 19.78 6.70 -3.87
C GLY A 246 18.92 7.51 -2.89
N THR A 247 19.49 8.52 -2.25
CA THR A 247 18.75 9.39 -1.33
C THR A 247 17.59 10.11 -2.04
N LYS A 248 17.85 10.70 -3.21
CA LYS A 248 16.82 11.38 -4.00
C LYS A 248 15.74 10.42 -4.50
N LEU A 249 16.13 9.20 -4.90
CA LEU A 249 15.20 8.17 -5.34
C LEU A 249 14.22 7.79 -4.23
N VAL A 250 14.76 7.50 -3.03
CA VAL A 250 13.95 7.16 -1.86
C VAL A 250 13.06 8.34 -1.43
N ASP A 251 13.62 9.54 -1.37
CA ASP A 251 12.85 10.75 -1.00
C ASP A 251 11.65 10.94 -1.94
N ASN A 252 11.86 10.82 -3.25
CA ASN A 252 10.77 10.88 -4.22
C ASN A 252 9.76 9.73 -4.04
N TYR A 253 10.24 8.50 -3.78
CA TYR A 253 9.36 7.36 -3.58
C TYR A 253 8.49 7.50 -2.33
N ILE A 254 9.06 7.94 -1.21
CA ILE A 254 8.30 8.22 0.02
C ILE A 254 7.26 9.33 -0.22
N ARG A 255 7.59 10.36 -1.00
CA ARG A 255 6.63 11.39 -1.40
C ARG A 255 5.46 10.78 -2.19
N GLN A 256 5.73 9.95 -3.19
CA GLN A 256 4.70 9.26 -3.98
C GLN A 256 3.72 8.49 -3.08
N VAL A 257 4.24 7.80 -2.04
CA VAL A 257 3.44 7.00 -1.11
C VAL A 257 2.67 7.87 -0.12
N MET A 258 3.38 8.75 0.60
CA MET A 258 2.84 9.44 1.77
C MET A 258 2.08 10.72 1.42
N GLU A 259 2.51 11.47 0.41
CA GLU A 259 1.91 12.74 0.03
C GLU A 259 0.95 12.60 -1.15
N ASP A 260 1.40 11.96 -2.22
CA ASP A 260 0.63 11.84 -3.45
C ASP A 260 -0.41 10.72 -3.39
N GLY A 261 -0.13 9.62 -2.66
CA GLY A 261 -0.94 8.42 -2.65
C GLY A 261 -1.04 7.76 -4.04
N PHE A 262 -0.10 8.09 -4.91
CA PHE A 262 0.06 7.56 -6.25
C PHE A 262 1.53 7.23 -6.46
N PHE A 263 1.87 5.95 -6.46
CA PHE A 263 3.24 5.47 -6.37
C PHE A 263 3.53 4.34 -7.36
N HIS A 264 4.79 4.22 -7.72
CA HIS A 264 5.26 3.12 -8.57
C HIS A 264 5.26 1.80 -7.77
N ALA A 265 4.49 0.81 -8.24
CA ALA A 265 4.33 -0.45 -7.51
C ALA A 265 5.36 -1.52 -7.88
N ASP A 266 6.16 -1.29 -8.92
CA ASP A 266 7.18 -2.22 -9.41
C ASP A 266 8.49 -1.50 -9.79
N PRO A 267 9.10 -0.70 -8.87
CA PRO A 267 10.35 -0.05 -9.14
C PRO A 267 11.47 -1.10 -9.25
N HIS A 268 12.23 -1.08 -10.35
CA HIS A 268 13.40 -1.93 -10.55
C HIS A 268 14.42 -1.19 -11.46
N PRO A 269 15.66 -1.63 -11.55
CA PRO A 269 16.68 -0.90 -12.31
C PRO A 269 16.31 -0.64 -13.78
N GLY A 270 15.44 -1.46 -14.37
CA GLY A 270 14.94 -1.28 -15.72
C GLY A 270 13.90 -0.17 -15.89
N THR A 271 13.27 0.31 -14.81
CA THR A 271 12.23 1.34 -14.85
C THR A 271 12.75 2.74 -14.49
N VAL A 272 14.02 2.85 -14.09
CA VAL A 272 14.63 4.11 -13.65
C VAL A 272 15.92 4.37 -14.42
N ARG A 273 16.04 5.57 -14.99
CA ARG A 273 17.25 6.05 -15.63
C ARG A 273 17.73 7.35 -15.02
N ILE A 274 19.03 7.63 -15.19
CA ILE A 274 19.65 8.88 -14.77
C ILE A 274 20.08 9.63 -16.02
N ARG A 275 19.55 10.87 -16.20
CA ARG A 275 19.88 11.76 -17.32
C ARG A 275 19.94 13.20 -16.82
N ASP A 276 21.01 13.92 -17.17
CA ASP A 276 21.21 15.34 -16.83
C ASP A 276 20.99 15.68 -15.35
N GLY A 277 21.46 14.81 -14.44
CA GLY A 277 21.31 14.96 -12.99
C GLY A 277 19.91 14.69 -12.46
N LYS A 278 19.02 14.16 -13.30
CA LYS A 278 17.63 13.84 -12.93
C LYS A 278 17.37 12.32 -12.94
N ILE A 279 16.52 11.92 -12.03
CA ILE A 279 15.90 10.60 -12.01
C ILE A 279 14.74 10.59 -13.00
N VAL A 280 14.79 9.70 -13.97
CA VAL A 280 13.75 9.55 -15.00
C VAL A 280 13.03 8.24 -14.78
N TRP A 281 11.76 8.30 -14.40
CA TRP A 281 10.89 7.14 -14.34
C TRP A 281 10.32 6.84 -15.73
N ILE A 282 10.65 5.68 -16.30
CA ILE A 282 10.36 5.36 -17.72
C ILE A 282 9.21 4.39 -17.96
N ASP A 283 8.72 3.71 -16.94
CA ASP A 283 7.58 2.77 -17.04
C ASP A 283 6.54 3.11 -15.96
N MET A 284 5.30 3.38 -16.38
CA MET A 284 4.17 3.66 -15.49
C MET A 284 3.05 2.64 -15.66
N GLY A 285 3.40 1.44 -16.13
CA GLY A 285 2.44 0.36 -16.37
C GLY A 285 1.85 -0.23 -15.10
N MET A 286 2.56 -0.11 -13.96
CA MET A 286 2.11 -0.63 -12.67
C MET A 286 2.20 0.43 -11.59
N MET A 287 1.08 1.14 -11.38
CA MET A 287 0.96 2.22 -10.39
C MET A 287 -0.02 1.83 -9.27
N GLY A 288 0.42 2.00 -8.03
CA GLY A 288 -0.41 1.83 -6.84
C GLY A 288 -1.15 3.11 -6.46
N ARG A 289 -2.31 2.95 -5.80
CA ARG A 289 -3.10 4.07 -5.28
C ARG A 289 -3.48 3.81 -3.83
N LEU A 290 -3.28 4.83 -2.99
CA LEU A 290 -3.70 4.87 -1.60
C LEU A 290 -4.71 6.01 -1.41
N THR A 291 -5.78 5.73 -0.72
CA THR A 291 -6.72 6.77 -0.31
C THR A 291 -6.11 7.68 0.77
N GLU A 292 -6.68 8.86 1.00
CA GLU A 292 -6.23 9.73 2.11
C GLU A 292 -6.34 9.00 3.46
N ARG A 293 -7.35 8.15 3.63
CA ARG A 293 -7.53 7.30 4.82
C ARG A 293 -6.39 6.28 4.96
N ASP A 294 -6.01 5.60 3.87
CA ASP A 294 -4.95 4.60 3.93
C ASP A 294 -3.62 5.25 4.31
N ARG A 295 -3.30 6.41 3.73
CA ARG A 295 -2.10 7.18 4.05
C ARG A 295 -2.07 7.66 5.52
N GLU A 296 -3.23 8.10 6.05
CA GLU A 296 -3.35 8.47 7.47
C GLU A 296 -3.07 7.25 8.37
N GLN A 297 -3.61 6.08 8.03
CA GLN A 297 -3.39 4.87 8.83
C GLN A 297 -1.96 4.34 8.71
N ILE A 298 -1.34 4.40 7.53
CA ILE A 298 0.09 4.07 7.36
C ILE A 298 0.94 5.03 8.22
N SER A 299 0.65 6.32 8.19
CA SER A 299 1.33 7.31 9.05
C SER A 299 1.18 6.99 10.53
N ASN A 300 -0.03 6.58 10.97
CA ASN A 300 -0.27 6.17 12.35
C ASN A 300 0.51 4.90 12.72
N ALA A 301 0.59 3.91 11.80
CA ALA A 301 1.38 2.71 12.02
C ALA A 301 2.88 3.04 12.18
N VAL A 302 3.44 3.86 11.28
CA VAL A 302 4.85 4.30 11.36
C VAL A 302 5.11 5.09 12.65
N LYS A 303 4.18 5.97 13.05
CA LYS A 303 4.26 6.67 14.33
C LYS A 303 4.22 5.71 15.52
N GLY A 304 3.32 4.72 15.47
CA GLY A 304 3.23 3.68 16.49
C GLY A 304 4.54 2.89 16.65
N VAL A 305 5.19 2.57 15.52
CA VAL A 305 6.52 1.94 15.54
C VAL A 305 7.56 2.86 16.19
N ALA A 306 7.61 4.13 15.80
CA ALA A 306 8.57 5.11 16.32
C ALA A 306 8.38 5.39 17.83
N GLU A 307 7.13 5.39 18.31
CA GLU A 307 6.78 5.65 19.71
C GLU A 307 6.66 4.36 20.55
N ASN A 308 6.87 3.19 19.95
CA ASN A 308 6.64 1.86 20.54
C ASN A 308 5.22 1.72 21.12
N ASP A 309 4.23 2.29 20.42
CA ASP A 309 2.81 2.23 20.77
C ASP A 309 2.10 1.12 19.98
N ILE A 310 2.01 -0.06 20.59
CA ILE A 310 1.40 -1.25 20.01
C ILE A 310 -0.11 -1.03 19.73
N GLY A 311 -0.77 -0.25 20.60
CA GLY A 311 -2.18 0.08 20.44
C GLY A 311 -2.43 0.87 19.15
N LEU A 312 -1.58 1.86 18.86
CA LEU A 312 -1.68 2.65 17.64
C LEU A 312 -1.41 1.82 16.38
N ILE A 313 -0.45 0.88 16.44
CA ILE A 313 -0.18 -0.06 15.33
C ILE A 313 -1.40 -0.98 15.12
N GLN A 314 -1.95 -1.54 16.20
CA GLN A 314 -3.13 -2.40 16.13
C GLN A 314 -4.33 -1.66 15.52
N GLU A 315 -4.60 -0.43 15.95
CA GLU A 315 -5.68 0.39 15.38
C GLU A 315 -5.49 0.63 13.88
N ALA A 316 -4.26 0.90 13.44
CA ALA A 316 -3.93 1.10 12.04
C ALA A 316 -4.14 -0.19 11.23
N VAL A 317 -3.66 -1.33 11.70
CA VAL A 317 -3.86 -2.65 11.07
C VAL A 317 -5.35 -2.99 10.97
N MET A 318 -6.11 -2.73 12.06
CA MET A 318 -7.56 -2.92 12.09
C MET A 318 -8.31 -1.98 11.13
N ALA A 319 -7.80 -0.79 10.90
CA ALA A 319 -8.43 0.19 10.00
C ALA A 319 -8.11 -0.07 8.52
N LEU A 320 -6.94 -0.64 8.23
CA LEU A 320 -6.45 -0.94 6.89
C LEU A 320 -6.91 -2.31 6.39
N GLY A 321 -7.05 -3.30 7.28
CA GLY A 321 -7.34 -4.67 6.92
C GLY A 321 -8.79 -4.95 6.54
N GLU A 322 -9.00 -5.96 5.69
CA GLU A 322 -10.29 -6.54 5.38
C GLU A 322 -10.49 -7.85 6.16
N PHE A 323 -11.60 -7.95 6.89
CA PHE A 323 -11.81 -9.06 7.83
C PHE A 323 -12.57 -10.22 7.21
N ARG A 324 -12.02 -11.44 7.31
CA ARG A 324 -12.70 -12.69 6.96
C ARG A 324 -13.39 -13.33 8.19
N GLY A 325 -13.91 -12.51 9.10
CA GLY A 325 -14.55 -12.91 10.33
C GLY A 325 -14.37 -11.88 11.44
N LYS A 326 -14.69 -12.24 12.70
CA LYS A 326 -14.42 -11.36 13.85
C LYS A 326 -12.99 -11.59 14.31
N PRO A 327 -12.09 -10.59 14.22
CA PRO A 327 -10.70 -10.75 14.65
C PRO A 327 -10.61 -10.88 16.18
N ASP A 328 -9.65 -11.67 16.64
CA ASP A 328 -9.26 -11.72 18.05
C ASP A 328 -8.29 -10.58 18.33
N GLN A 329 -8.81 -9.51 18.93
CA GLN A 329 -8.01 -8.31 19.22
C GLN A 329 -6.89 -8.56 20.22
N SER A 330 -7.06 -9.50 21.15
CA SER A 330 -6.03 -9.81 22.15
C SER A 330 -4.86 -10.56 21.51
N LYS A 331 -5.18 -11.55 20.65
CA LYS A 331 -4.16 -12.26 19.88
C LYS A 331 -3.42 -11.32 18.93
N LEU A 332 -4.13 -10.47 18.20
CA LEU A 332 -3.52 -9.49 17.29
C LEU A 332 -2.56 -8.54 18.03
N TYR A 333 -2.95 -8.08 19.23
CA TYR A 333 -2.09 -7.25 20.06
C TYR A 333 -0.81 -7.99 20.47
N GLU A 334 -0.92 -9.24 20.89
CA GLU A 334 0.23 -10.08 21.27
C GLU A 334 1.16 -10.34 20.07
N ASP A 335 0.60 -10.66 18.90
CA ASP A 335 1.36 -10.92 17.69
C ASP A 335 2.11 -9.66 17.22
N ILE A 336 1.46 -8.48 17.27
CA ILE A 336 2.12 -7.18 16.98
C ILE A 336 3.20 -6.88 18.02
N ASN A 337 2.97 -7.16 19.29
CA ASN A 337 3.97 -6.97 20.34
C ASN A 337 5.21 -7.84 20.09
N ASN A 338 5.01 -9.09 19.68
CA ASN A 338 6.10 -9.99 19.33
C ASN A 338 6.88 -9.49 18.09
N LEU A 339 6.17 -8.99 17.10
CA LEU A 339 6.78 -8.36 15.92
C LEU A 339 7.63 -7.14 16.32
N MET A 340 7.10 -6.26 17.15
CA MET A 340 7.81 -5.10 17.68
C MET A 340 9.02 -5.49 18.53
N ALA A 341 8.93 -6.55 19.33
CA ALA A 341 10.05 -7.07 20.11
C ALA A 341 11.17 -7.61 19.21
N LYS A 342 10.83 -8.24 18.06
CA LYS A 342 11.80 -8.73 17.07
C LYS A 342 12.61 -7.58 16.45
N TYR A 343 11.94 -6.51 16.03
CA TYR A 343 12.57 -5.39 15.30
C TYR A 343 12.97 -4.21 16.18
N GLY A 344 12.38 -4.04 17.36
CA GLY A 344 12.67 -2.93 18.27
C GLY A 344 14.06 -2.94 18.92
N THR A 345 14.81 -4.05 18.80
CA THR A 345 16.20 -4.17 19.26
C THR A 345 17.21 -3.99 18.13
N ILE A 346 16.75 -3.91 16.89
CA ILE A 346 17.58 -3.71 15.69
C ILE A 346 17.76 -2.21 15.49
N ASP A 347 18.98 -1.78 15.16
CA ASP A 347 19.21 -0.38 14.81
C ASP A 347 18.36 -0.02 13.57
N MET A 348 17.74 1.16 13.57
CA MET A 348 16.85 1.56 12.45
C MET A 348 17.56 1.46 11.08
N GLY A 349 18.89 1.59 11.08
CA GLY A 349 19.73 1.43 9.91
C GLY A 349 19.82 0.00 9.34
N ASP A 350 19.55 -1.00 10.16
CA ASP A 350 19.69 -2.42 9.80
C ASP A 350 18.34 -3.12 9.58
N ILE A 351 17.23 -2.37 9.61
CA ILE A 351 15.88 -2.92 9.40
C ILE A 351 15.64 -3.16 7.92
N ASP A 352 15.39 -4.42 7.55
CA ASP A 352 14.91 -4.84 6.24
C ASP A 352 13.38 -4.65 6.16
N ILE A 353 12.94 -3.64 5.40
CA ILE A 353 11.50 -3.31 5.26
C ILE A 353 10.75 -4.46 4.58
N ALA A 354 11.36 -5.15 3.64
CA ALA A 354 10.73 -6.28 2.96
C ALA A 354 10.44 -7.41 3.95
N GLU A 355 11.39 -7.70 4.87
CA GLU A 355 11.19 -8.69 5.94
C GLU A 355 10.10 -8.25 6.92
N VAL A 356 10.12 -6.99 7.37
CA VAL A 356 9.09 -6.44 8.28
C VAL A 356 7.70 -6.53 7.66
N MET A 357 7.57 -6.13 6.39
CA MET A 357 6.29 -6.19 5.68
C MET A 357 5.80 -7.63 5.50
N GLN A 358 6.71 -8.57 5.27
CA GLN A 358 6.39 -9.98 5.13
C GLN A 358 5.90 -10.58 6.45
N ASP A 359 6.59 -10.30 7.55
CA ASP A 359 6.20 -10.74 8.89
C ASP A 359 4.84 -10.11 9.30
N LEU A 360 4.62 -8.84 8.97
CA LEU A 360 3.33 -8.18 9.18
C LEU A 360 2.21 -8.86 8.39
N MET A 361 2.46 -9.24 7.13
CA MET A 361 1.49 -9.98 6.33
C MET A 361 1.17 -11.35 6.94
N GLU A 362 2.16 -12.04 7.53
CA GLU A 362 1.96 -13.31 8.22
C GLU A 362 1.09 -13.13 9.49
N VAL A 363 1.39 -12.11 10.30
CA VAL A 363 0.56 -11.73 11.46
C VAL A 363 -0.88 -11.43 11.04
N MET A 364 -1.09 -10.66 9.98
CA MET A 364 -2.42 -10.36 9.47
C MET A 364 -3.15 -11.63 9.02
N LYS A 365 -2.47 -12.52 8.27
CA LYS A 365 -3.01 -13.81 7.81
C LYS A 365 -3.45 -14.71 8.96
N GLU A 366 -2.60 -14.87 9.98
CA GLU A 366 -2.92 -15.68 11.17
C GLU A 366 -4.14 -15.13 11.93
N ASN A 367 -4.34 -13.83 11.92
CA ASN A 367 -5.47 -13.14 12.52
C ASN A 367 -6.68 -13.01 11.57
N LYS A 368 -6.69 -13.69 10.41
CA LYS A 368 -7.77 -13.68 9.40
C LYS A 368 -8.07 -12.28 8.85
N ILE A 369 -7.06 -11.46 8.75
CA ILE A 369 -7.09 -10.12 8.17
C ILE A 369 -6.46 -10.20 6.79
N SER A 370 -7.19 -9.83 5.75
CA SER A 370 -6.66 -9.69 4.39
C SER A 370 -6.14 -8.28 4.17
N MET A 371 -5.03 -8.16 3.45
CA MET A 371 -4.48 -6.87 3.06
C MET A 371 -5.17 -6.36 1.78
N PRO A 372 -5.68 -5.12 1.75
CA PRO A 372 -6.23 -4.52 0.53
C PRO A 372 -5.19 -4.45 -0.59
N HIS A 373 -5.66 -4.51 -1.84
CA HIS A 373 -4.80 -4.52 -3.04
C HIS A 373 -3.77 -3.38 -3.07
N GLY A 374 -4.16 -2.15 -2.71
CA GLY A 374 -3.25 -1.00 -2.68
C GLY A 374 -2.08 -1.17 -1.71
N LEU A 375 -2.30 -1.81 -0.56
CA LEU A 375 -1.25 -2.09 0.43
C LEU A 375 -0.34 -3.24 -0.01
N THR A 376 -0.89 -4.25 -0.67
CA THR A 376 -0.09 -5.34 -1.27
C THR A 376 0.85 -4.79 -2.34
N MET A 377 0.34 -3.87 -3.19
CA MET A 377 1.17 -3.17 -4.17
C MET A 377 2.26 -2.31 -3.52
N LEU A 378 1.94 -1.65 -2.39
CA LEU A 378 2.92 -0.87 -1.63
C LEU A 378 4.01 -1.77 -1.05
N ALA A 379 3.66 -2.89 -0.43
CA ALA A 379 4.63 -3.84 0.10
C ALA A 379 5.61 -4.33 -0.98
N ARG A 380 5.09 -4.67 -2.16
CA ARG A 380 5.91 -5.03 -3.32
C ARG A 380 6.82 -3.87 -3.75
N GLY A 381 6.28 -2.67 -3.89
CA GLY A 381 7.04 -1.51 -4.30
C GLY A 381 8.17 -1.17 -3.34
N LEU A 382 7.93 -1.29 -2.02
CA LEU A 382 8.95 -1.12 -0.98
C LEU A 382 10.05 -2.17 -1.09
N ALA A 383 9.69 -3.46 -1.22
CA ALA A 383 10.66 -4.54 -1.35
C ALA A 383 11.53 -4.39 -2.62
N ASN A 384 10.93 -4.02 -3.75
CA ASN A 384 11.67 -3.77 -4.98
C ASN A 384 12.58 -2.54 -4.87
N MET A 385 12.11 -1.47 -4.23
CA MET A 385 12.92 -0.27 -3.98
C MET A 385 14.13 -0.59 -3.10
N GLU A 386 13.94 -1.40 -2.06
CA GLU A 386 15.05 -1.87 -1.22
C GLU A 386 16.06 -2.69 -2.03
N GLY A 387 15.59 -3.56 -2.94
CA GLY A 387 16.45 -4.27 -3.88
C GLY A 387 17.26 -3.33 -4.78
N VAL A 388 16.67 -2.26 -5.29
CA VAL A 388 17.38 -1.23 -6.07
C VAL A 388 18.44 -0.53 -5.22
N LEU A 389 18.11 -0.15 -3.97
CA LEU A 389 19.06 0.49 -3.06
C LEU A 389 20.22 -0.43 -2.68
N ALA A 390 19.94 -1.68 -2.37
CA ALA A 390 20.97 -2.67 -2.06
C ALA A 390 21.98 -2.83 -3.21
N GLU A 391 21.51 -2.68 -4.46
CA GLU A 391 22.37 -2.73 -5.63
C GLU A 391 23.17 -1.44 -5.81
N ILE A 392 22.59 -0.24 -5.67
CA ILE A 392 23.25 1.03 -6.01
C ILE A 392 23.95 1.70 -4.83
N SER A 393 23.36 1.65 -3.64
CA SER A 393 23.80 2.38 -2.44
C SER A 393 23.32 1.69 -1.16
N PRO A 394 23.94 0.55 -0.77
CA PRO A 394 23.48 -0.30 0.32
C PRO A 394 23.53 0.36 1.72
N GLN A 395 24.18 1.52 1.83
CA GLN A 395 24.28 2.28 3.08
C GLN A 395 23.11 3.25 3.29
N ILE A 396 22.22 3.40 2.30
CA ILE A 396 21.04 4.26 2.42
C ILE A 396 19.91 3.47 3.07
N ASN A 397 19.41 4.01 4.17
CA ASN A 397 18.25 3.45 4.86
C ASN A 397 16.97 4.19 4.47
N MET A 398 16.01 3.45 3.92
CA MET A 398 14.73 4.00 3.49
C MET A 398 13.87 4.44 4.68
N VAL A 399 13.98 3.76 5.85
CA VAL A 399 13.22 4.08 7.07
C VAL A 399 13.66 5.43 7.61
N GLU A 400 14.98 5.70 7.65
CA GLU A 400 15.51 6.98 8.13
C GLU A 400 15.03 8.16 7.29
N ILE A 401 15.05 8.01 5.96
CA ILE A 401 14.56 9.06 5.05
C ILE A 401 13.06 9.26 5.22
N ALA A 402 12.27 8.17 5.34
CA ALA A 402 10.84 8.25 5.59
C ALA A 402 10.54 8.97 6.93
N ALA A 403 11.24 8.61 8.00
CA ALA A 403 11.09 9.22 9.32
C ALA A 403 11.47 10.71 9.31
N ALA A 404 12.57 11.08 8.63
CA ALA A 404 12.99 12.47 8.48
C ALA A 404 11.94 13.29 7.73
N ARG A 405 11.42 12.78 6.61
CA ARG A 405 10.37 13.45 5.82
C ARG A 405 9.06 13.60 6.59
N MET A 406 8.66 12.57 7.33
CA MET A 406 7.48 12.65 8.21
C MET A 406 7.66 13.74 9.28
N LYS A 407 8.84 13.84 9.89
CA LYS A 407 9.14 14.85 10.90
C LYS A 407 9.07 16.28 10.33
N GLU A 408 9.57 16.51 9.13
CA GLU A 408 9.43 17.79 8.42
C GLU A 408 7.97 18.11 8.08
N SER A 409 7.22 17.11 7.62
CA SER A 409 5.79 17.24 7.31
C SER A 409 4.96 17.63 8.55
N PHE A 410 5.28 17.10 9.74
CA PHE A 410 4.63 17.50 11.00
C PHE A 410 4.98 18.92 11.45
N LEU A 411 6.09 19.49 11.01
CA LEU A 411 6.55 20.83 11.41
C LEU A 411 5.95 21.95 10.53
N THR A 412 5.32 21.65 9.42
CA THR A 412 4.71 22.66 8.54
C THR A 412 3.41 23.22 9.13
N LYS A 413 3.36 24.57 9.28
CA LYS A 413 2.26 25.35 9.92
C LYS A 413 0.83 25.05 9.37
N GLU A 414 0.72 24.53 8.17
CA GLU A 414 -0.58 24.19 7.55
C GLU A 414 -1.17 22.88 8.07
N GLN A 415 -0.33 21.93 8.44
CA GLN A 415 -0.78 20.67 9.03
C GLN A 415 -1.25 20.85 10.46
N TRP A 416 -0.60 21.70 11.26
CA TRP A 416 -1.11 22.10 12.59
C TRP A 416 -2.54 22.66 12.52
N LYS A 417 -2.85 23.45 11.50
CA LYS A 417 -4.23 23.94 11.29
C LYS A 417 -5.19 22.83 10.88
N LYS A 418 -4.72 21.86 10.09
CA LYS A 418 -5.53 20.72 9.65
C LYS A 418 -5.75 19.73 10.80
N GLU A 419 -4.76 19.49 11.63
CA GLU A 419 -4.83 18.65 12.84
C GLU A 419 -5.75 19.27 13.90
N ILE A 420 -5.60 20.55 14.23
CA ILE A 420 -6.51 21.25 15.14
C ILE A 420 -7.96 21.20 14.63
N LYS A 421 -8.18 21.32 13.32
CA LYS A 421 -9.51 21.22 12.72
C LYS A 421 -10.07 19.80 12.77
N ASN A 422 -9.22 18.79 12.58
CA ASN A 422 -9.58 17.38 12.68
C ASN A 422 -9.84 16.95 14.12
N ASP A 423 -9.02 17.39 15.07
CA ASP A 423 -9.20 17.14 16.50
C ASP A 423 -10.45 17.83 17.04
N ALA A 424 -10.73 19.05 16.61
CA ALA A 424 -11.99 19.73 16.92
C ALA A 424 -13.20 18.97 16.33
N LYS A 425 -13.06 18.39 15.14
CA LYS A 425 -14.08 17.56 14.50
C LYS A 425 -14.24 16.20 15.17
N ARG A 426 -13.13 15.59 15.65
CA ARG A 426 -13.15 14.37 16.47
C ARG A 426 -13.79 14.63 17.82
N LEU A 427 -13.41 15.72 18.49
CA LEU A 427 -14.00 16.15 19.77
C LEU A 427 -15.51 16.43 19.61
N TYR A 428 -15.92 17.14 18.56
CA TYR A 428 -17.33 17.39 18.26
C TYR A 428 -18.13 16.10 18.03
N ARG A 429 -17.56 15.13 17.26
CA ARG A 429 -18.20 13.81 17.05
C ARG A 429 -18.27 12.99 18.33
N SER A 430 -17.23 13.04 19.18
CA SER A 430 -17.20 12.35 20.47
C SER A 430 -18.19 12.94 21.45
N LEU A 431 -18.32 14.28 21.49
CA LEU A 431 -19.34 14.97 22.29
C LEU A 431 -20.75 14.66 21.78
N HIS A 432 -20.96 14.57 20.46
CA HIS A 432 -22.27 14.22 19.90
C HIS A 432 -22.65 12.77 20.23
N LYS A 433 -21.71 11.82 20.11
CA LYS A 433 -21.91 10.42 20.56
C LYS A 433 -22.12 10.31 22.07
N ALA A 434 -21.47 11.16 22.86
CA ALA A 434 -21.69 11.20 24.31
C ALA A 434 -23.08 11.74 24.68
N MET A 435 -23.66 12.63 23.86
CA MET A 435 -25.02 13.10 24.04
C MET A 435 -26.09 12.05 23.68
N ASP A 436 -25.74 11.04 22.88
CA ASP A 436 -26.63 9.91 22.55
C ASP A 436 -26.62 8.81 23.61
N ILE A 437 -25.65 8.79 24.53
CA ILE A 437 -25.54 7.79 25.62
C ILE A 437 -26.79 7.76 26.51
N PRO A 438 -27.39 8.88 26.93
CA PRO A 438 -28.61 8.83 27.75
C PRO A 438 -29.80 8.22 27.03
N SER A 439 -29.96 8.45 25.72
CA SER A 439 -31.04 7.87 24.92
C SER A 439 -30.85 6.37 24.71
N LEU A 440 -29.63 5.95 24.40
CA LEU A 440 -29.24 4.54 24.28
C LEU A 440 -29.39 3.79 25.62
N ALA A 441 -29.04 4.41 26.74
CA ALA A 441 -29.24 3.85 28.07
C ALA A 441 -30.75 3.74 28.41
N ALA A 442 -31.55 4.70 28.02
CA ALA A 442 -33.00 4.65 28.18
C ALA A 442 -33.65 3.57 27.32
N ASP A 443 -33.18 3.38 26.07
CA ASP A 443 -33.64 2.33 25.17
C ASP A 443 -33.27 0.92 25.68
N ILE A 444 -32.06 0.75 26.24
CA ILE A 444 -31.64 -0.49 26.89
C ILE A 444 -32.49 -0.80 28.13
N LEU A 445 -32.76 0.21 28.97
CA LEU A 445 -33.60 0.06 30.15
C LEU A 445 -35.04 -0.27 29.78
N GLN A 446 -35.60 0.38 28.74
CA GLN A 446 -36.94 0.06 28.23
C GLN A 446 -37.01 -1.35 27.63
N GLY A 447 -35.96 -1.76 26.88
CA GLY A 447 -35.86 -3.13 26.34
C GLY A 447 -35.81 -4.17 27.44
N HIS A 448 -35.13 -3.88 28.54
CA HIS A 448 -35.04 -4.77 29.71
C HIS A 448 -36.37 -4.87 30.45
N MET A 449 -37.08 -3.79 30.61
CA MET A 449 -38.44 -3.79 31.22
C MET A 449 -39.48 -4.54 30.38
N LYS A 450 -39.28 -4.67 29.07
CA LYS A 450 -40.13 -5.42 28.14
C LYS A 450 -39.78 -6.90 27.99
N GLY A 451 -38.75 -7.40 28.71
CA GLY A 451 -38.35 -8.82 28.73
C GLY A 451 -37.76 -9.35 27.40
N GLN A 452 -37.33 -8.50 26.49
CA GLN A 452 -36.91 -8.85 25.12
C GLN A 452 -35.39 -8.94 24.92
N THR A 453 -34.56 -8.70 25.94
CA THR A 453 -33.10 -8.75 25.81
C THR A 453 -32.48 -9.80 26.69
N ARG A 454 -31.92 -10.85 26.08
CA ARG A 454 -30.89 -11.68 26.73
C ARG A 454 -29.55 -11.01 26.45
N VAL A 455 -29.01 -10.26 27.41
CA VAL A 455 -27.64 -9.75 27.36
C VAL A 455 -26.75 -10.78 28.07
N ASN A 456 -25.96 -11.52 27.32
CA ASN A 456 -24.80 -12.23 27.89
C ASN A 456 -23.72 -11.14 28.13
N LEU A 457 -23.64 -10.68 29.38
CA LEU A 457 -22.53 -9.87 29.84
C LEU A 457 -21.40 -10.80 30.28
N ASP A 458 -20.50 -11.15 29.37
CA ASP A 458 -19.17 -11.62 29.74
C ASP A 458 -18.36 -10.42 30.25
N LEU A 459 -18.48 -10.18 31.56
CA LEU A 459 -17.66 -9.18 32.26
C LEU A 459 -16.26 -9.76 32.51
N HIS A 460 -15.44 -9.82 31.45
CA HIS A 460 -14.00 -9.76 31.62
C HIS A 460 -13.62 -8.28 31.71
N THR A 461 -13.86 -7.71 32.88
CA THR A 461 -13.34 -6.38 33.24
C THR A 461 -11.82 -6.50 33.32
N SER A 462 -11.13 -5.96 32.33
CA SER A 462 -9.70 -5.69 32.46
C SER A 462 -9.51 -4.73 33.65
N ASP A 463 -8.55 -5.01 34.53
CA ASP A 463 -8.22 -4.16 35.67
C ASP A 463 -7.92 -2.71 35.29
N GLU A 464 -7.55 -2.46 34.04
CA GLU A 464 -7.34 -1.13 33.45
C GLU A 464 -8.62 -0.29 33.31
N LEU A 465 -9.72 -0.87 32.84
CA LEU A 465 -10.99 -0.14 32.68
C LEU A 465 -11.56 0.26 34.04
N SER A 466 -11.44 -0.64 35.03
CA SER A 466 -11.81 -0.33 36.42
C SER A 466 -10.92 0.75 37.03
N GLY A 467 -9.65 0.78 36.65
CA GLY A 467 -8.67 1.81 37.03
C GLY A 467 -8.99 3.18 36.40
N LEU A 468 -9.32 3.21 35.12
CA LEU A 468 -9.75 4.44 34.40
C LEU A 468 -11.05 5.01 34.95
N LEU A 469 -12.07 4.18 35.15
CA LEU A 469 -13.34 4.57 35.73
C LEU A 469 -13.17 5.14 37.16
N ARG A 470 -12.37 4.50 38.00
CA ARG A 470 -12.03 5.00 39.35
C ARG A 470 -11.32 6.35 39.31
N ARG A 471 -10.40 6.56 38.35
CA ARG A 471 -9.70 7.87 38.16
C ARG A 471 -10.68 8.95 37.68
N LEU A 472 -11.55 8.64 36.72
CA LEU A 472 -12.56 9.56 36.19
C LEU A 472 -13.55 9.98 37.27
N VAL A 473 -14.14 9.04 37.98
CA VAL A 473 -15.08 9.32 39.10
C VAL A 473 -14.43 10.16 40.17
N ARG A 474 -13.20 9.81 40.59
CA ARG A 474 -12.44 10.59 41.59
C ARG A 474 -12.20 12.04 41.14
N ASN A 475 -11.86 12.26 39.85
CA ASN A 475 -11.59 13.60 39.34
C ASN A 475 -12.87 14.44 39.24
N ILE A 476 -13.99 13.82 38.85
CA ILE A 476 -15.32 14.47 38.84
C ILE A 476 -15.74 14.87 40.26
N VAL A 477 -15.60 13.96 41.22
CA VAL A 477 -15.95 14.21 42.63
C VAL A 477 -15.08 15.33 43.18
N MET A 478 -13.78 15.36 42.91
CA MET A 478 -12.89 16.43 43.35
C MET A 478 -13.27 17.79 42.72
N GLY A 479 -13.63 17.80 41.42
CA GLY A 479 -14.12 19.02 40.77
C GLY A 479 -15.40 19.57 41.41
N LEU A 480 -16.35 18.67 41.73
CA LEU A 480 -17.57 19.05 42.45
C LEU A 480 -17.29 19.62 43.84
N TRP A 481 -16.35 19.03 44.58
CA TRP A 481 -15.93 19.55 45.89
C TRP A 481 -15.30 20.95 45.78
N VAL A 482 -14.44 21.19 44.81
CA VAL A 482 -13.83 22.51 44.57
C VAL A 482 -14.92 23.54 44.22
N MET A 483 -15.88 23.18 43.35
CA MET A 483 -16.96 24.04 42.94
C MET A 483 -17.87 24.36 44.15
N ALA A 484 -18.22 23.36 44.95
CA ALA A 484 -19.02 23.56 46.17
C ALA A 484 -18.31 24.50 47.18
N LEU A 485 -17.00 24.33 47.38
CA LEU A 485 -16.21 25.21 48.24
C LEU A 485 -16.16 26.66 47.73
N LEU A 486 -16.00 26.85 46.41
CA LEU A 486 -15.96 28.19 45.82
C LEU A 486 -17.31 28.88 45.92
N ILE A 487 -18.42 28.19 45.64
CA ILE A 487 -19.77 28.73 45.72
C ILE A 487 -20.10 29.07 47.19
N SER A 488 -19.87 28.16 48.14
CA SER A 488 -20.14 28.36 49.55
C SER A 488 -19.30 29.52 50.12
N SER A 489 -18.01 29.59 49.74
CA SER A 489 -17.13 30.69 50.16
C SER A 489 -17.62 32.03 49.60
N SER A 490 -18.05 32.07 48.33
CA SER A 490 -18.62 33.30 47.73
C SER A 490 -19.87 33.75 48.45
N ILE A 491 -20.80 32.83 48.78
CA ILE A 491 -22.01 33.16 49.53
C ILE A 491 -21.63 33.68 50.95
N ILE A 492 -20.70 33.02 51.65
CA ILE A 492 -20.29 33.45 52.98
C ILE A 492 -19.61 34.85 52.94
N CYS A 493 -18.85 35.16 51.90
CA CYS A 493 -18.25 36.48 51.74
C CYS A 493 -19.24 37.62 51.55
N THR A 494 -20.48 37.33 51.11
CA THR A 494 -21.55 38.34 51.03
C THR A 494 -22.26 38.58 52.37
N THR A 495 -21.97 37.80 53.40
CA THR A 495 -22.56 37.93 54.75
C THR A 495 -21.71 38.80 55.66
N ASN A 496 -22.34 39.30 56.74
CA ASN A 496 -21.66 40.11 57.77
C ASN A 496 -21.07 39.28 58.94
N MET A 497 -20.69 38.02 58.69
CA MET A 497 -20.11 37.14 59.72
C MET A 497 -18.78 37.63 60.26
N GLN A 498 -18.57 37.49 61.57
CA GLN A 498 -17.27 37.71 62.24
C GLN A 498 -16.64 36.38 62.71
N PRO A 499 -15.33 36.22 62.77
CA PRO A 499 -14.27 37.25 62.59
C PRO A 499 -13.97 37.53 61.10
N ARG A 500 -13.49 38.74 60.81
CA ARG A 500 -13.03 39.16 59.48
C ARG A 500 -11.52 39.24 59.38
N LEU A 501 -10.95 38.69 58.33
CA LEU A 501 -9.57 38.85 57.92
C LEU A 501 -9.54 39.74 56.66
N TRP A 502 -8.82 40.83 56.68
CA TRP A 502 -8.74 41.82 55.58
C TRP A 502 -10.06 42.27 54.97
N GLY A 503 -11.12 42.42 55.83
CA GLY A 503 -12.45 42.86 55.37
C GLY A 503 -13.35 41.75 54.85
N ILE A 504 -12.89 40.50 54.76
CA ILE A 504 -13.64 39.33 54.31
C ILE A 504 -13.90 38.38 55.50
N PRO A 505 -15.06 37.73 55.61
CA PRO A 505 -15.32 36.74 56.66
C PRO A 505 -14.25 35.64 56.64
N ALA A 506 -13.64 35.35 57.75
CA ALA A 506 -12.53 34.40 57.86
C ALA A 506 -12.87 32.98 57.37
N ILE A 507 -14.12 32.55 57.56
CA ILE A 507 -14.64 31.27 57.07
C ILE A 507 -14.68 31.22 55.53
N GLY A 508 -15.06 32.32 54.87
CA GLY A 508 -15.07 32.43 53.41
C GLY A 508 -13.65 32.43 52.81
N ALA A 509 -12.72 33.19 53.46
CA ALA A 509 -11.33 33.18 53.06
C ALA A 509 -10.66 31.79 53.21
N PHE A 510 -10.99 31.07 54.28
CA PHE A 510 -10.51 29.72 54.49
C PHE A 510 -11.02 28.71 53.42
N GLY A 511 -12.29 28.84 53.01
CA GLY A 511 -12.85 27.99 51.95
C GLY A 511 -12.18 28.21 50.59
N TYR A 512 -11.85 29.47 50.21
CA TYR A 512 -11.08 29.75 49.00
C TYR A 512 -9.66 29.18 49.08
N LEU A 513 -9.03 29.27 50.23
CA LEU A 513 -7.68 28.75 50.43
C LEU A 513 -7.66 27.21 50.31
N MET A 514 -8.66 26.53 50.87
CA MET A 514 -8.83 25.09 50.71
C MET A 514 -9.08 24.70 49.24
N ALA A 515 -9.96 25.41 48.51
CA ALA A 515 -10.21 25.17 47.12
C ALA A 515 -8.92 25.30 46.29
N PHE A 516 -8.13 26.37 46.55
CA PHE A 516 -6.85 26.58 45.90
C PHE A 516 -5.84 25.47 46.22
N ALA A 517 -5.76 25.01 47.45
CA ALA A 517 -4.86 23.93 47.86
C ALA A 517 -5.21 22.61 47.18
N ILE A 518 -6.49 22.30 47.01
CA ILE A 518 -6.96 21.09 46.26
C ILE A 518 -6.57 21.18 44.79
N VAL A 519 -6.76 22.32 44.14
CA VAL A 519 -6.38 22.54 42.75
C VAL A 519 -4.88 22.37 42.57
N MET A 520 -4.07 23.00 43.43
CA MET A 520 -2.61 22.88 43.42
C MET A 520 -2.14 21.45 43.66
N TYR A 521 -2.75 20.72 44.56
CA TYR A 521 -2.44 19.29 44.78
C TYR A 521 -2.68 18.47 43.55
N VAL A 522 -3.82 18.66 42.87
CA VAL A 522 -4.18 17.95 41.61
C VAL A 522 -3.18 18.30 40.53
N PHE A 523 -2.83 19.58 40.39
CA PHE A 523 -1.90 20.08 39.39
C PHE A 523 -0.48 19.51 39.59
N ILE A 524 0.03 19.54 40.81
CA ILE A 524 1.34 18.97 41.17
C ILE A 524 1.36 17.46 40.90
N LYS A 525 0.32 16.75 41.32
CA LYS A 525 0.20 15.32 41.08
C LYS A 525 0.16 14.98 39.58
N HIS A 526 -0.48 15.81 38.74
CA HIS A 526 -0.53 15.63 37.31
C HIS A 526 0.86 15.82 36.65
N ILE A 527 1.63 16.80 37.10
CA ILE A 527 3.00 17.05 36.62
C ILE A 527 3.95 15.91 37.00
N PHE A 528 3.86 15.41 38.24
CA PHE A 528 4.75 14.35 38.74
C PHE A 528 4.31 12.93 38.35
N SER A 529 3.10 12.76 37.81
CA SER A 529 2.60 11.47 37.28
C SER A 529 2.95 11.24 35.81
N LYS A 530 3.62 12.19 35.13
CA LYS A 530 4.12 12.10 33.76
C LYS A 530 5.64 11.84 33.68
N LYS A 531 6.26 11.44 34.78
CA LYS A 531 7.64 10.90 34.76
C LYS A 531 7.65 9.41 34.96
#